data_e9f44c3eb008f34685985a893bdde79b
#
_entry.id   e9f44c3eb008f34685985a893bdde79b
#
_cell.length_a   1.000
_cell.length_b   1.000
_cell.length_c   1.000
_cell.angle_alpha   90.00
_cell.angle_beta   90.00
_cell.angle_gamma   90.00
#
_symmetry.space_group_name_H-M   'P 1'
#
loop_
_entity.id
_entity.type
_entity.pdbx_description
1 polymer ?
#
loop_
_entity_poly.entity_id
_entity_poly.type
_entity_poly.pdbx_seq_one_letter_code
_entity_poly.pdbx_strand_id
1 'polypeptide(L)'
;LIKTASLGTEDVKALLPKRAEDSNKGSFGKALIICGSKNMCGCAVLASKGALRSGAGLVKLAFPDVLYTPILSSLQECVFMPLETSENGAFDLKNEAKILDAASKSDVVLFGCGVGVFPETKALTNALITKNSTPLILDADALNCICGDVSVLKKRNCEILITPHAGEMSRLINKNVASIEKARETVITGFCREYNVTTLLKGHR
;
A
#
# COMPACT_ATOMS: atom_id res chain seq x y z
N LEU A 1 -15.19 -0.99 -25.27
CA LEU A 1 -14.50 0.28 -25.50
C LEU A 1 -13.92 0.76 -24.17
N ILE A 2 -12.60 1.00 -24.13
CA ILE A 2 -11.92 1.61 -22.97
C ILE A 2 -12.19 3.11 -23.10
N LYS A 3 -12.77 3.71 -22.05
CA LYS A 3 -12.87 5.18 -21.97
C LYS A 3 -11.59 5.67 -21.30
N THR A 4 -10.82 6.48 -21.99
CA THR A 4 -9.70 7.23 -21.43
C THR A 4 -10.17 8.65 -21.12
N ALA A 5 -9.78 9.19 -19.97
CA ALA A 5 -10.02 10.56 -19.59
C ALA A 5 -8.76 11.14 -18.94
N SER A 6 -8.47 12.39 -19.21
CA SER A 6 -7.48 13.16 -18.46
C SER A 6 -8.19 13.90 -17.33
N LEU A 7 -7.69 13.77 -16.10
CA LEU A 7 -8.21 14.49 -14.94
C LEU A 7 -7.53 15.86 -14.85
N GLY A 8 -8.33 16.92 -14.90
CA GLY A 8 -7.89 18.28 -14.66
C GLY A 8 -8.10 18.70 -13.20
N THR A 9 -7.71 19.93 -12.88
CA THR A 9 -7.83 20.49 -11.53
C THR A 9 -9.26 20.49 -11.01
N GLU A 10 -10.24 20.78 -11.87
CA GLU A 10 -11.66 20.85 -11.47
C GLU A 10 -12.22 19.45 -11.20
N ASP A 11 -11.80 18.43 -11.96
CA ASP A 11 -12.19 17.04 -11.72
C ASP A 11 -11.66 16.58 -10.34
N VAL A 12 -10.41 16.92 -10.03
CA VAL A 12 -9.81 16.59 -8.71
C VAL A 12 -10.53 17.33 -7.58
N LYS A 13 -10.86 18.61 -7.75
CA LYS A 13 -11.63 19.38 -6.76
C LYS A 13 -12.99 18.77 -6.48
N ALA A 14 -13.67 18.27 -7.51
CA ALA A 14 -14.99 17.65 -7.38
C ALA A 14 -14.92 16.32 -6.60
N LEU A 15 -13.78 15.64 -6.61
CA LEU A 15 -13.55 14.40 -5.87
C LEU A 15 -13.17 14.62 -4.39
N LEU A 16 -12.77 15.85 -4.01
CA LEU A 16 -12.41 16.13 -2.63
C LEU A 16 -13.66 16.13 -1.72
N PRO A 17 -13.65 15.40 -0.61
CA PRO A 17 -14.78 15.37 0.31
C PRO A 17 -14.97 16.75 0.96
N LYS A 18 -16.22 17.23 0.98
CA LYS A 18 -16.57 18.42 1.73
C LYS A 18 -16.52 18.11 3.23
N ARG A 19 -15.86 18.97 4.00
CA ARG A 19 -15.84 18.89 5.46
C ARG A 19 -17.04 19.62 6.04
N ALA A 20 -17.97 18.87 6.66
CA ALA A 20 -19.08 19.47 7.41
C ALA A 20 -18.56 20.11 8.70
N GLU A 21 -19.25 21.14 9.21
CA GLU A 21 -18.84 21.85 10.43
C GLU A 21 -18.85 20.97 11.68
N ASP A 22 -19.73 19.99 11.73
CA ASP A 22 -19.89 19.02 12.82
C ASP A 22 -19.02 17.77 12.66
N SER A 23 -18.14 17.72 11.64
CA SER A 23 -17.29 16.55 11.39
C SER A 23 -16.18 16.42 12.44
N ASN A 24 -15.82 15.16 12.72
CA ASN A 24 -14.75 14.80 13.64
C ASN A 24 -13.74 13.84 12.96
N LYS A 25 -12.68 13.47 13.67
CA LYS A 25 -11.66 12.56 13.12
C LYS A 25 -12.21 11.22 12.59
N GLY A 26 -13.30 10.72 13.16
CA GLY A 26 -13.95 9.49 12.71
C GLY A 26 -14.66 9.63 11.36
N SER A 27 -15.05 10.86 10.96
CA SER A 27 -15.73 11.14 9.69
C SER A 27 -14.82 11.00 8.47
N PHE A 28 -13.49 10.97 8.65
CA PHE A 28 -12.51 10.99 7.56
C PHE A 28 -11.71 9.67 7.43
N GLY A 29 -12.26 8.59 7.97
CA GLY A 29 -11.72 7.25 7.82
C GLY A 29 -10.45 6.96 8.63
N LYS A 30 -10.14 5.67 8.70
CA LYS A 30 -9.01 5.09 9.44
C LYS A 30 -8.10 4.37 8.47
N ALA A 31 -6.85 4.79 8.35
CA ALA A 31 -5.84 4.13 7.55
C ALA A 31 -4.91 3.29 8.44
N LEU A 32 -4.73 2.01 8.09
CA LEU A 32 -3.66 1.19 8.62
C LEU A 32 -2.48 1.22 7.64
N ILE A 33 -1.34 1.70 8.10
CA ILE A 33 -0.11 1.75 7.32
C ILE A 33 0.86 0.72 7.90
N ILE A 34 1.32 -0.21 7.08
CA ILE A 34 2.25 -1.28 7.48
C ILE A 34 3.52 -1.09 6.65
N CYS A 35 4.51 -0.45 7.22
CA CYS A 35 5.69 0.02 6.49
C CYS A 35 6.96 -0.08 7.34
N GLY A 36 8.09 -0.09 6.63
CA GLY A 36 9.42 0.02 7.22
C GLY A 36 10.07 -1.31 7.55
N SER A 37 11.37 -1.24 7.69
CA SER A 37 12.27 -2.29 8.20
C SER A 37 13.50 -1.61 8.79
N LYS A 38 14.40 -2.37 9.44
CA LYS A 38 15.57 -1.85 10.17
C LYS A 38 16.36 -0.78 9.40
N ASN A 39 16.46 -0.91 8.08
CA ASN A 39 17.23 0.00 7.24
C ASN A 39 16.36 1.03 6.49
N MET A 40 15.03 1.00 6.65
CA MET A 40 14.08 1.80 5.86
C MET A 40 12.97 2.43 6.74
N CYS A 41 13.34 3.05 7.84
CA CYS A 41 12.39 3.72 8.75
C CYS A 41 11.71 4.96 8.12
N GLY A 42 12.39 5.67 7.23
CA GLY A 42 11.87 6.85 6.57
C GLY A 42 10.58 6.62 5.77
N CYS A 43 10.41 5.42 5.19
CA CYS A 43 9.18 5.06 4.46
C CYS A 43 7.94 5.12 5.34
N ALA A 44 8.04 4.62 6.58
CA ALA A 44 6.95 4.65 7.54
C ALA A 44 6.53 6.08 7.89
N VAL A 45 7.52 6.97 8.10
CA VAL A 45 7.27 8.39 8.38
C VAL A 45 6.61 9.09 7.19
N LEU A 46 7.14 8.88 5.98
CA LEU A 46 6.64 9.54 4.77
C LEU A 46 5.21 9.08 4.42
N ALA A 47 4.95 7.77 4.45
CA ALA A 47 3.62 7.22 4.18
C ALA A 47 2.59 7.73 5.19
N SER A 48 2.93 7.75 6.48
CA SER A 48 2.03 8.25 7.52
C SER A 48 1.74 9.74 7.38
N LYS A 49 2.77 10.56 7.15
CA LYS A 49 2.59 12.01 6.90
C LYS A 49 1.78 12.26 5.63
N GLY A 50 1.99 11.45 4.59
CA GLY A 50 1.20 11.51 3.36
C GLY A 50 -0.29 11.30 3.64
N ALA A 51 -0.65 10.23 4.36
CA ALA A 51 -2.03 9.92 4.72
C ALA A 51 -2.67 11.02 5.58
N LEU A 52 -1.97 11.50 6.62
CA LEU A 52 -2.46 12.59 7.47
C LEU A 52 -2.70 13.87 6.68
N ARG A 53 -1.75 14.27 5.83
CA ARG A 53 -1.87 15.49 5.01
C ARG A 53 -2.92 15.37 3.90
N SER A 54 -3.20 14.15 3.44
CA SER A 54 -4.30 13.89 2.50
C SER A 54 -5.68 13.90 3.16
N GLY A 55 -5.73 14.01 4.50
CA GLY A 55 -6.96 14.20 5.25
C GLY A 55 -7.51 12.96 5.93
N ALA A 56 -6.76 11.86 6.04
CA ALA A 56 -7.17 10.71 6.86
C ALA A 56 -7.47 11.14 8.30
N GLY A 57 -8.60 10.68 8.84
CA GLY A 57 -9.04 11.06 10.18
C GLY A 57 -8.23 10.40 11.29
N LEU A 58 -7.79 9.17 11.07
CA LEU A 58 -6.89 8.43 11.94
C LEU A 58 -5.89 7.63 11.13
N VAL A 59 -4.63 7.71 11.48
CA VAL A 59 -3.57 6.86 10.93
C VAL A 59 -3.02 5.97 12.03
N LYS A 60 -3.16 4.64 11.85
CA LYS A 60 -2.46 3.64 12.66
C LYS A 60 -1.25 3.16 11.87
N LEU A 61 -0.06 3.32 12.45
CA LEU A 61 1.19 2.88 11.84
C LEU A 61 1.67 1.59 12.52
N ALA A 62 1.70 0.50 11.75
CA ALA A 62 2.31 -0.76 12.13
C ALA A 62 3.73 -0.84 11.56
N PHE A 63 4.71 -1.15 12.39
CA PHE A 63 6.12 -1.15 12.04
C PHE A 63 6.91 -2.11 12.93
N PRO A 64 8.07 -2.64 12.47
CA PRO A 64 8.95 -3.44 13.32
C PRO A 64 9.39 -2.67 14.56
N ASP A 65 9.26 -3.25 15.74
CA ASP A 65 9.47 -2.60 17.04
C ASP A 65 10.85 -1.98 17.20
N VAL A 66 11.86 -2.50 16.54
CA VAL A 66 13.20 -1.91 16.43
C VAL A 66 13.20 -0.47 15.91
N LEU A 67 12.14 -0.04 15.22
CA LEU A 67 11.98 1.31 14.68
C LEU A 67 11.26 2.27 15.64
N TYR A 68 10.85 1.84 16.82
CA TYR A 68 10.03 2.64 17.72
C TYR A 68 10.68 4.02 18.03
N THR A 69 11.93 4.01 18.47
CA THR A 69 12.65 5.25 18.84
C THR A 69 12.82 6.21 17.67
N PRO A 70 13.33 5.80 16.48
CA PRO A 70 13.50 6.74 15.36
C PRO A 70 12.18 7.26 14.78
N ILE A 71 11.09 6.50 14.87
CA ILE A 71 9.78 6.94 14.38
C ILE A 71 9.11 7.91 15.35
N LEU A 72 9.20 7.67 16.66
CA LEU A 72 8.56 8.48 17.69
C LEU A 72 8.94 9.97 17.60
N SER A 73 10.20 10.27 17.31
CA SER A 73 10.68 11.64 17.18
C SER A 73 10.14 12.39 15.95
N SER A 74 9.67 11.63 14.94
CA SER A 74 9.26 12.17 13.64
C SER A 74 7.75 12.20 13.40
N LEU A 75 6.98 11.43 14.18
CA LEU A 75 5.53 11.28 14.07
C LEU A 75 4.90 11.37 15.46
N GLN A 76 3.99 12.34 15.64
CA GLN A 76 3.27 12.55 16.90
C GLN A 76 1.76 12.32 16.77
N GLU A 77 1.24 12.36 15.54
CA GLU A 77 -0.20 12.31 15.26
C GLU A 77 -0.74 10.90 14.99
N CYS A 78 0.15 9.91 14.84
CA CYS A 78 -0.22 8.53 14.54
C CYS A 78 -0.46 7.68 15.79
N VAL A 79 -1.34 6.71 15.69
CA VAL A 79 -1.44 5.62 16.65
C VAL A 79 -0.39 4.57 16.31
N PHE A 80 0.55 4.32 17.20
CA PHE A 80 1.62 3.36 16.97
C PHE A 80 1.21 1.93 17.30
N MET A 81 1.63 1.02 16.44
CA MET A 81 1.45 -0.42 16.58
C MET A 81 2.81 -1.11 16.31
N PRO A 82 3.73 -1.09 17.29
CA PRO A 82 4.97 -1.82 17.17
C PRO A 82 4.69 -3.32 17.12
N LEU A 83 5.40 -4.01 16.22
CA LEU A 83 5.25 -5.43 15.90
C LEU A 83 6.61 -6.12 16.06
N GLU A 84 6.59 -7.40 16.43
CA GLU A 84 7.81 -8.19 16.56
C GLU A 84 8.65 -8.12 15.28
N THR A 85 9.95 -7.89 15.47
CA THR A 85 10.91 -7.82 14.38
C THR A 85 11.51 -9.20 14.12
N SER A 86 11.56 -9.63 12.85
CA SER A 86 12.26 -10.83 12.42
C SER A 86 13.78 -10.66 12.51
N GLU A 87 14.54 -11.77 12.41
CA GLU A 87 16.00 -11.73 12.38
C GLU A 87 16.55 -10.84 11.25
N ASN A 88 15.81 -10.72 10.14
CA ASN A 88 16.16 -9.88 9.00
C ASN A 88 15.87 -8.39 9.25
N GLY A 89 15.33 -8.01 10.40
CA GLY A 89 14.98 -6.62 10.72
C GLY A 89 13.69 -6.14 10.05
N ALA A 90 12.86 -7.07 9.58
CA ALA A 90 11.53 -6.82 9.00
C ALA A 90 10.43 -7.34 9.94
N PHE A 91 9.22 -7.51 9.42
CA PHE A 91 8.11 -8.07 10.20
C PHE A 91 8.28 -9.57 10.45
N ASP A 92 8.12 -10.02 11.69
CA ASP A 92 7.98 -11.44 12.00
C ASP A 92 6.57 -11.93 11.58
N LEU A 93 6.50 -13.16 11.06
CA LEU A 93 5.23 -13.76 10.61
C LEU A 93 4.23 -13.99 11.76
N LYS A 94 4.70 -14.09 13.02
CA LYS A 94 3.83 -14.14 14.21
C LYS A 94 2.86 -12.98 14.32
N ASN A 95 3.16 -11.86 13.65
CA ASN A 95 2.30 -10.68 13.64
C ASN A 95 1.08 -10.82 12.72
N GLU A 96 0.96 -11.87 11.89
CA GLU A 96 -0.10 -12.00 10.89
C GLU A 96 -1.50 -11.79 11.49
N ALA A 97 -1.84 -12.52 12.54
CA ALA A 97 -3.15 -12.43 13.17
C ALA A 97 -3.44 -11.01 13.71
N LYS A 98 -2.43 -10.39 14.35
CA LYS A 98 -2.54 -9.03 14.89
C LYS A 98 -2.72 -7.99 13.78
N ILE A 99 -2.04 -8.17 12.65
CA ILE A 99 -2.16 -7.30 11.46
C ILE A 99 -3.54 -7.44 10.84
N LEU A 100 -4.03 -8.66 10.64
CA LEU A 100 -5.37 -8.90 10.07
C LEU A 100 -6.49 -8.37 10.97
N ASP A 101 -6.36 -8.50 12.29
CA ASP A 101 -7.29 -7.87 13.24
C ASP A 101 -7.27 -6.34 13.15
N ALA A 102 -6.09 -5.72 13.05
CA ALA A 102 -5.99 -4.28 12.87
C ALA A 102 -6.54 -3.82 11.51
N ALA A 103 -6.33 -4.60 10.44
CA ALA A 103 -6.88 -4.35 9.12
C ALA A 103 -8.41 -4.34 9.13
N SER A 104 -9.05 -5.32 9.77
CA SER A 104 -10.52 -5.42 9.86
C SER A 104 -11.20 -4.24 10.59
N LYS A 105 -10.43 -3.47 11.37
CA LYS A 105 -10.87 -2.28 12.12
C LYS A 105 -10.52 -0.95 11.40
N SER A 106 -10.05 -1.04 10.17
CA SER A 106 -9.61 0.08 9.34
C SER A 106 -10.44 0.18 8.07
N ASP A 107 -10.47 1.35 7.45
CA ASP A 107 -11.19 1.58 6.19
C ASP A 107 -10.31 1.34 4.96
N VAL A 108 -8.99 1.38 5.14
CA VAL A 108 -7.98 1.08 4.12
C VAL A 108 -6.68 0.59 4.76
N VAL A 109 -5.99 -0.30 4.05
CA VAL A 109 -4.66 -0.79 4.44
C VAL A 109 -3.65 -0.40 3.36
N LEU A 110 -2.51 0.17 3.75
CA LEU A 110 -1.32 0.33 2.90
C LEU A 110 -0.25 -0.64 3.38
N PHE A 111 0.31 -1.43 2.47
CA PHE A 111 1.40 -2.35 2.75
C PHE A 111 2.48 -2.30 1.67
N GLY A 112 3.75 -2.34 2.10
CA GLY A 112 4.88 -2.64 1.22
C GLY A 112 6.02 -1.64 1.19
N CYS A 113 5.81 -0.38 1.58
CA CYS A 113 6.87 0.61 1.53
C CYS A 113 7.98 0.28 2.52
N GLY A 114 9.14 -0.17 2.01
CA GLY A 114 10.33 -0.47 2.81
C GLY A 114 10.23 -1.66 3.75
N VAL A 115 9.37 -2.63 3.46
CA VAL A 115 9.20 -3.84 4.30
C VAL A 115 10.25 -4.90 4.00
N GLY A 116 11.00 -4.76 2.91
CA GLY A 116 11.97 -5.74 2.41
C GLY A 116 11.32 -6.93 1.72
N VAL A 117 12.14 -7.69 0.97
CA VAL A 117 11.70 -8.87 0.22
C VAL A 117 12.28 -10.12 0.89
N PHE A 118 11.61 -10.60 1.91
CA PHE A 118 11.99 -11.77 2.71
C PHE A 118 10.89 -12.83 2.68
N PRO A 119 11.17 -14.09 3.06
CA PRO A 119 10.13 -15.13 3.14
C PRO A 119 8.93 -14.71 3.99
N GLU A 120 9.15 -14.04 5.11
CA GLU A 120 8.13 -13.58 6.05
C GLU A 120 7.26 -12.47 5.42
N THR A 121 7.87 -11.50 4.74
CA THR A 121 7.13 -10.43 4.05
C THR A 121 6.37 -10.94 2.83
N LYS A 122 6.89 -11.96 2.12
CA LYS A 122 6.14 -12.65 1.05
C LYS A 122 4.91 -13.36 1.62
N ALA A 123 5.06 -14.10 2.72
CA ALA A 123 3.95 -14.79 3.38
C ALA A 123 2.89 -13.79 3.86
N LEU A 124 3.32 -12.68 4.49
CA LEU A 124 2.43 -11.63 4.96
C LEU A 124 1.70 -10.93 3.79
N THR A 125 2.39 -10.67 2.66
CA THR A 125 1.78 -10.14 1.44
C THR A 125 0.67 -11.06 0.96
N ASN A 126 0.92 -12.36 0.88
CA ASN A 126 -0.07 -13.36 0.47
C ASN A 126 -1.25 -13.41 1.44
N ALA A 127 -1.01 -13.35 2.74
CA ALA A 127 -2.07 -13.33 3.76
C ALA A 127 -2.95 -12.08 3.63
N LEU A 128 -2.36 -10.90 3.43
CA LEU A 128 -3.10 -9.66 3.21
C LEU A 128 -3.93 -9.71 1.91
N ILE A 129 -3.43 -10.31 0.85
CA ILE A 129 -4.20 -10.45 -0.40
C ILE A 129 -5.37 -11.42 -0.22
N THR A 130 -5.15 -12.56 0.44
CA THR A 130 -6.11 -13.68 0.44
C THR A 130 -7.07 -13.72 1.62
N LYS A 131 -6.68 -13.14 2.77
CA LYS A 131 -7.45 -13.23 4.04
C LYS A 131 -8.04 -11.88 4.47
N ASN A 132 -7.44 -10.75 4.07
CA ASN A 132 -7.92 -9.43 4.43
C ASN A 132 -9.14 -9.05 3.58
N SER A 133 -10.18 -8.49 4.21
CA SER A 133 -11.41 -8.00 3.55
C SER A 133 -11.47 -6.47 3.39
N THR A 134 -10.53 -5.74 3.99
CA THR A 134 -10.43 -4.29 3.91
C THR A 134 -9.71 -3.88 2.62
N PRO A 135 -10.13 -2.82 1.89
CA PRO A 135 -9.42 -2.30 0.73
C PRO A 135 -7.92 -2.18 0.96
N LEU A 136 -7.12 -2.71 0.03
CA LEU A 136 -5.68 -2.89 0.19
C LEU A 136 -4.89 -2.13 -0.89
N ILE A 137 -3.93 -1.33 -0.47
CA ILE A 137 -2.96 -0.68 -1.35
C ILE A 137 -1.62 -1.41 -1.21
N LEU A 138 -1.08 -1.90 -2.33
CA LEU A 138 0.22 -2.56 -2.40
C LEU A 138 1.21 -1.70 -3.18
N ASP A 139 2.35 -1.38 -2.58
CA ASP A 139 3.42 -0.60 -3.21
C ASP A 139 4.80 -1.22 -2.92
N ALA A 140 5.78 -0.85 -3.71
CA ALA A 140 7.20 -1.13 -3.50
C ALA A 140 7.50 -2.62 -3.24
N ASP A 141 8.00 -2.98 -2.06
CA ASP A 141 8.42 -4.35 -1.75
C ASP A 141 7.26 -5.36 -1.71
N ALA A 142 6.03 -4.92 -1.42
CA ALA A 142 4.88 -5.80 -1.55
C ALA A 142 4.67 -6.28 -3.01
N LEU A 143 4.91 -5.40 -3.98
CA LEU A 143 4.87 -5.75 -5.42
C LEU A 143 6.03 -6.68 -5.77
N ASN A 144 7.22 -6.42 -5.25
CA ASN A 144 8.37 -7.31 -5.44
C ASN A 144 8.14 -8.70 -4.82
N CYS A 145 7.42 -8.78 -3.70
CA CYS A 145 7.08 -10.05 -3.04
C CYS A 145 6.21 -10.97 -3.90
N ILE A 146 5.37 -10.43 -4.78
CA ILE A 146 4.48 -11.21 -5.66
C ILE A 146 5.03 -11.40 -7.08
N CYS A 147 6.20 -10.86 -7.43
CA CYS A 147 6.77 -10.99 -8.78
C CYS A 147 6.97 -12.46 -9.24
N GLY A 148 7.10 -13.42 -8.33
CA GLY A 148 7.22 -14.84 -8.65
C GLY A 148 5.89 -15.56 -8.84
N ASP A 149 4.80 -15.01 -8.30
CA ASP A 149 3.44 -15.54 -8.41
C ASP A 149 2.40 -14.41 -8.36
N VAL A 150 2.29 -13.68 -9.44
CA VAL A 150 1.30 -12.59 -9.58
C VAL A 150 -0.13 -13.12 -9.57
N SER A 151 -0.31 -14.43 -9.84
CA SER A 151 -1.63 -15.08 -9.86
C SER A 151 -2.33 -15.04 -8.49
N VAL A 152 -1.60 -14.80 -7.41
CA VAL A 152 -2.17 -14.62 -6.06
C VAL A 152 -3.19 -13.47 -6.03
N LEU A 153 -3.05 -12.45 -6.88
CA LEU A 153 -4.02 -11.36 -7.00
C LEU A 153 -5.42 -11.85 -7.43
N LYS A 154 -5.50 -12.97 -8.16
CA LYS A 154 -6.79 -13.58 -8.54
C LYS A 154 -7.53 -14.22 -7.34
N LYS A 155 -6.81 -14.47 -6.25
CA LYS A 155 -7.34 -15.06 -5.00
C LYS A 155 -7.70 -14.00 -3.96
N ARG A 156 -7.68 -12.72 -4.35
CA ARG A 156 -7.93 -11.61 -3.42
C ARG A 156 -9.32 -11.69 -2.79
N ASN A 157 -9.38 -11.27 -1.54
CA ASN A 157 -10.63 -11.20 -0.76
C ASN A 157 -11.13 -9.75 -0.55
N CYS A 158 -10.45 -8.76 -1.16
CA CYS A 158 -10.79 -7.34 -1.06
C CYS A 158 -10.48 -6.61 -2.37
N GLU A 159 -10.87 -5.34 -2.46
CA GLU A 159 -10.40 -4.46 -3.52
C GLU A 159 -8.91 -4.17 -3.36
N ILE A 160 -8.15 -4.23 -4.45
CA ILE A 160 -6.71 -3.97 -4.44
C ILE A 160 -6.37 -2.85 -5.41
N LEU A 161 -5.63 -1.86 -4.91
CA LEU A 161 -4.90 -0.87 -5.69
C LEU A 161 -3.41 -1.22 -5.63
N ILE A 162 -2.77 -1.36 -6.79
CA ILE A 162 -1.32 -1.45 -6.88
C ILE A 162 -0.74 -0.17 -7.47
N THR A 163 0.46 0.23 -7.01
CA THR A 163 1.08 1.50 -7.43
C THR A 163 2.49 1.31 -8.00
N PRO A 164 2.70 0.45 -9.02
CA PRO A 164 4.03 0.18 -9.56
C PRO A 164 4.60 1.38 -10.32
N HIS A 165 5.91 1.62 -10.22
CA HIS A 165 6.65 2.31 -11.26
C HIS A 165 6.99 1.34 -12.42
N ALA A 166 7.49 1.85 -13.55
CA ALA A 166 7.75 1.01 -14.73
C ALA A 166 8.68 -0.18 -14.45
N GLY A 167 9.66 -0.03 -13.56
CA GLY A 167 10.56 -1.12 -13.16
C GLY A 167 9.88 -2.19 -12.31
N GLU A 168 8.96 -1.84 -11.42
CA GLU A 168 8.14 -2.79 -10.67
C GLU A 168 7.18 -3.52 -11.61
N MET A 169 6.51 -2.77 -12.50
CA MET A 169 5.63 -3.35 -13.50
C MET A 169 6.37 -4.32 -14.43
N SER A 170 7.60 -3.97 -14.83
CA SER A 170 8.51 -4.83 -15.62
C SER A 170 8.69 -6.21 -14.97
N ARG A 171 8.93 -6.23 -13.66
CA ARG A 171 9.08 -7.48 -12.89
C ARG A 171 7.77 -8.25 -12.77
N LEU A 172 6.65 -7.56 -12.54
CA LEU A 172 5.34 -8.19 -12.41
C LEU A 172 4.89 -8.92 -13.68
N ILE A 173 5.14 -8.34 -14.85
CA ILE A 173 4.69 -8.91 -16.14
C ILE A 173 5.80 -9.54 -16.98
N ASN A 174 7.02 -9.59 -16.45
CA ASN A 174 8.22 -10.10 -17.13
C ASN A 174 8.43 -9.48 -18.54
N LYS A 175 8.37 -8.15 -18.61
CA LYS A 175 8.63 -7.37 -19.84
C LYS A 175 9.66 -6.29 -19.56
N ASN A 176 10.40 -5.86 -20.60
CA ASN A 176 11.36 -4.78 -20.42
C ASN A 176 10.68 -3.42 -20.22
N VAL A 177 11.33 -2.53 -19.48
CA VAL A 177 10.82 -1.19 -19.13
C VAL A 177 10.48 -0.37 -20.37
N ALA A 178 11.33 -0.43 -21.41
CA ALA A 178 11.11 0.37 -22.63
C ALA A 178 9.80 -0.03 -23.36
N SER A 179 9.44 -1.31 -23.37
CA SER A 179 8.17 -1.76 -23.95
C SER A 179 6.95 -1.30 -23.13
N ILE A 180 7.10 -1.23 -21.80
CA ILE A 180 6.04 -0.74 -20.92
C ILE A 180 5.82 0.76 -21.16
N GLU A 181 6.90 1.54 -21.21
CA GLU A 181 6.81 2.99 -21.43
C GLU A 181 6.17 3.34 -22.78
N LYS A 182 6.41 2.53 -23.83
CA LYS A 182 5.79 2.73 -25.15
C LYS A 182 4.30 2.38 -25.19
N ALA A 183 3.81 1.54 -24.29
CA ALA A 183 2.45 1.00 -24.35
C ALA A 183 1.74 1.03 -22.98
N ARG A 184 1.97 2.09 -22.20
CA ARG A 184 1.50 2.22 -20.81
C ARG A 184 0.02 1.89 -20.63
N GLU A 185 -0.85 2.52 -21.44
CA GLU A 185 -2.31 2.30 -21.35
C GLU A 185 -2.69 0.85 -21.63
N THR A 186 -2.11 0.24 -22.68
CA THR A 186 -2.39 -1.16 -23.04
C THR A 186 -1.93 -2.12 -21.93
N VAL A 187 -0.75 -1.85 -21.37
CA VAL A 187 -0.18 -2.66 -20.27
C VAL A 187 -1.07 -2.59 -19.04
N ILE A 188 -1.44 -1.38 -18.60
CA ILE A 188 -2.31 -1.20 -17.43
C ILE A 188 -3.65 -1.88 -17.65
N THR A 189 -4.29 -1.62 -18.78
CA THR A 189 -5.61 -2.15 -19.08
C THR A 189 -5.61 -3.67 -19.12
N GLY A 190 -4.61 -4.27 -19.76
CA GLY A 190 -4.44 -5.72 -19.79
C GLY A 190 -4.28 -6.29 -18.39
N PHE A 191 -3.40 -5.70 -17.59
CA PHE A 191 -3.14 -6.15 -16.22
C PHE A 191 -4.37 -6.03 -15.31
N CYS A 192 -5.03 -4.86 -15.33
CA CYS A 192 -6.24 -4.64 -14.53
C CYS A 192 -7.35 -5.64 -14.88
N ARG A 193 -7.53 -5.98 -16.16
CA ARG A 193 -8.53 -6.96 -16.60
C ARG A 193 -8.15 -8.37 -16.18
N GLU A 194 -6.89 -8.74 -16.35
CA GLU A 194 -6.43 -10.10 -16.04
C GLU A 194 -6.51 -10.44 -14.56
N TYR A 195 -6.11 -9.49 -13.70
CA TYR A 195 -6.03 -9.71 -12.25
C TYR A 195 -7.20 -9.07 -11.48
N ASN A 196 -8.06 -8.31 -12.16
CA ASN A 196 -9.19 -7.58 -11.59
C ASN A 196 -8.76 -6.68 -10.40
N VAL A 197 -7.72 -5.87 -10.60
CA VAL A 197 -7.17 -4.90 -9.65
C VAL A 197 -7.12 -3.52 -10.27
N THR A 198 -7.12 -2.48 -9.44
CA THR A 198 -6.81 -1.12 -9.88
C THR A 198 -5.29 -0.93 -9.94
N THR A 199 -4.78 -0.30 -10.99
CA THR A 199 -3.34 -0.06 -11.15
C THR A 199 -3.06 1.41 -11.41
N LEU A 200 -2.22 2.01 -10.57
CA LEU A 200 -1.61 3.33 -10.79
C LEU A 200 -0.17 3.14 -11.26
N LEU A 201 0.08 3.14 -12.57
CA LEU A 201 1.44 3.09 -13.11
C LEU A 201 2.11 4.45 -12.97
N LYS A 202 3.03 4.55 -12.00
CA LYS A 202 3.81 5.78 -11.73
C LYS A 202 4.71 6.11 -12.93
N GLY A 203 4.91 7.39 -13.23
CA GLY A 203 5.78 7.82 -14.32
C GLY A 203 5.86 9.34 -14.43
N HIS A 204 6.76 9.80 -15.26
CA HIS A 204 6.92 11.21 -15.60
C HIS A 204 6.17 11.48 -16.91
N ARG A 205 5.04 12.18 -16.82
CA ARG A 205 4.17 12.67 -17.93
C ARG A 205 3.67 11.61 -18.88
#